data_ce4119641bb8a1e1a933c393a052fa47
#
_entry.id   ce4119641bb8a1e1a933c393a052fa47
#
_cell.length_a   1.000
_cell.length_b   1.000
_cell.length_c   1.000
_cell.angle_alpha   90.00
_cell.angle_beta   90.00
_cell.angle_gamma   90.00
#
_symmetry.space_group_name_H-M   'P 1'
#
loop_
_entity.id
_entity.type
_entity.pdbx_description
1 polymer ?
#
loop_
_entity_poly.entity_id
_entity_poly.type
_entity_poly.pdbx_seq_one_letter_code
_entity_poly.pdbx_strand_id
1 'polypeptide(L)' 'MTSNNTTDFLVEGMTCSHCVASVTEELTEIDGVSEVSVDLNSGGASRVTVHSAAPVDVELVRAAVEEAGYALAGDPA' A
#
# COMPACT_ATOMS: atom_id res chain seq x y z
N MET A 1 -5.86 -17.82 17.95
CA MET A 1 -5.02 -17.76 16.76
C MET A 1 -5.39 -16.56 15.91
N THR A 2 -4.45 -15.72 15.65
CA THR A 2 -4.71 -14.52 14.88
C THR A 2 -4.51 -14.78 13.41
N SER A 3 -5.49 -14.46 12.60
CA SER A 3 -5.35 -14.53 11.15
C SER A 3 -4.96 -13.17 10.65
N ASN A 4 -3.75 -13.06 10.13
CA ASN A 4 -3.31 -11.81 9.52
C ASN A 4 -3.30 -12.00 8.02
N ASN A 5 -3.93 -11.07 7.33
CA ASN A 5 -3.89 -11.05 5.88
C ASN A 5 -2.79 -10.10 5.44
N THR A 6 -1.93 -10.58 4.55
CA THR A 6 -0.84 -9.80 4.02
C THR A 6 -1.01 -9.75 2.51
N THR A 7 -1.05 -8.54 1.95
CA THR A 7 -1.24 -8.36 0.53
C THR A 7 -0.18 -7.40 0.01
N ASP A 8 0.48 -7.78 -1.07
CA ASP A 8 1.51 -6.95 -1.68
C ASP A 8 0.92 -6.21 -2.88
N PHE A 9 1.24 -4.94 -2.96
CA PHE A 9 0.85 -4.10 -4.09
C PHE A 9 2.08 -3.44 -4.66
N LEU A 10 2.05 -3.18 -5.96
CA LEU A 10 3.12 -2.43 -6.61
C LEU A 10 2.61 -1.04 -6.90
N VAL A 11 3.37 -0.03 -6.49
CA VAL A 11 2.98 1.37 -6.63
C VAL A 11 4.05 2.11 -7.40
N GLU A 12 3.64 2.81 -8.44
CA GLU A 12 4.55 3.58 -9.27
C GLU A 12 4.57 5.04 -8.86
N GLY A 13 5.66 5.70 -9.12
CA GLY A 13 5.80 7.12 -8.89
C GLY A 13 6.45 7.50 -7.59
N MET A 14 6.75 6.53 -6.73
CA MET A 14 7.43 6.82 -5.46
C MET A 14 8.92 6.92 -5.70
N THR A 15 9.50 8.05 -5.31
CA THR A 15 10.92 8.31 -5.55
C THR A 15 11.69 8.68 -4.30
N CYS A 16 11.02 8.88 -3.18
CA CYS A 16 11.70 9.27 -1.95
C CYS A 16 10.89 8.87 -0.73
N SER A 17 11.47 9.07 0.46
CA SER A 17 10.82 8.64 1.69
C SER A 17 9.55 9.42 2.01
N HIS A 18 9.42 10.64 1.52
CA HIS A 18 8.18 11.40 1.69
C HIS A 18 7.03 10.71 0.97
N CYS A 19 7.32 10.13 -0.18
CA CYS A 19 6.31 9.38 -0.93
C CYS A 19 5.87 8.17 -0.13
N VAL A 20 6.81 7.47 0.48
CA VAL A 20 6.52 6.32 1.31
C VAL A 20 5.61 6.72 2.46
N ALA A 21 5.91 7.83 3.12
CA ALA A 21 5.12 8.29 4.25
C ALA A 21 3.69 8.62 3.84
N SER A 22 3.52 9.30 2.70
CA SER A 22 2.20 9.67 2.21
C SER A 22 1.35 8.45 1.93
N VAL A 23 1.90 7.48 1.22
CA VAL A 23 1.17 6.26 0.89
C VAL A 23 0.84 5.49 2.15
N THR A 24 1.80 5.38 3.07
CA THR A 24 1.60 4.66 4.31
C THR A 24 0.47 5.28 5.12
N GLU A 25 0.44 6.60 5.22
CA GLU A 25 -0.61 7.28 5.98
C GLU A 25 -1.98 7.00 5.39
N GLU A 26 -2.09 7.11 4.07
CA GLU A 26 -3.38 6.89 3.42
C GLU A 26 -3.85 5.45 3.61
N LEU A 27 -2.94 4.50 3.48
CA LEU A 27 -3.30 3.09 3.61
C LEU A 27 -3.66 2.72 5.04
N THR A 28 -3.00 3.30 6.03
CA THR A 28 -3.31 2.99 7.42
C THR A 28 -4.67 3.55 7.84
N GLU A 29 -5.24 4.47 7.08
CA GLU A 29 -6.57 4.97 7.36
C GLU A 29 -7.67 4.01 6.94
N ILE A 30 -7.34 2.99 6.17
CA ILE A 30 -8.32 1.99 5.75
C ILE A 30 -8.67 1.11 6.94
N ASP A 31 -9.97 0.92 7.16
CA ASP A 31 -10.43 0.07 8.27
C ASP A 31 -9.89 -1.34 8.11
N GLY A 32 -9.40 -1.89 9.21
CA GLY A 32 -8.87 -3.25 9.22
C GLY A 32 -7.39 -3.34 8.97
N VAL A 33 -6.76 -2.29 8.46
CA VAL A 33 -5.33 -2.29 8.22
C VAL A 33 -4.61 -2.09 9.55
N SER A 34 -3.71 -3.02 9.87
CA SER A 34 -2.95 -2.95 11.12
C SER A 34 -1.56 -2.38 10.91
N GLU A 35 -0.95 -2.64 9.74
CA GLU A 35 0.39 -2.17 9.48
C GLU A 35 0.64 -2.11 7.98
N VAL A 36 1.48 -1.18 7.56
CA VAL A 36 1.87 -1.03 6.16
C VAL A 36 3.39 -0.95 6.11
N SER A 37 3.99 -1.75 5.24
CA SER A 37 5.43 -1.72 5.01
C SER A 37 5.67 -1.37 3.54
N VAL A 38 6.69 -0.57 3.27
CA VAL A 38 6.99 -0.18 1.89
C VAL A 38 8.45 -0.47 1.62
N ASP A 39 8.71 -1.15 0.52
CA ASP A 39 10.05 -1.39 0.00
C ASP A 39 10.22 -0.46 -1.20
N LEU A 40 10.84 0.67 -0.95
CA LEU A 40 10.98 1.72 -1.96
C LEU A 40 11.93 1.30 -3.06
N ASN A 41 11.48 1.46 -4.30
CA ASN A 41 12.29 1.16 -5.47
C ASN A 41 12.20 2.35 -6.41
N SER A 42 13.08 3.32 -6.23
CA SER A 42 13.06 4.49 -7.09
C SER A 42 13.52 4.09 -8.49
N GLY A 43 12.79 4.55 -9.48
CA GLY A 43 13.02 4.16 -10.86
C GLY A 43 12.19 2.98 -11.30
N GLY A 44 11.40 2.39 -10.41
CA GLY A 44 10.51 1.28 -10.73
C GLY A 44 9.32 1.26 -9.81
N ALA A 45 8.61 0.15 -9.81
CA ALA A 45 7.46 0.00 -8.92
C ALA A 45 7.96 -0.39 -7.53
N SER A 46 7.48 0.32 -6.52
CA SER A 46 7.80 0.01 -5.13
C SER A 46 6.80 -1.00 -4.59
N ARG A 47 7.26 -1.90 -3.73
CA ARG A 47 6.38 -2.90 -3.14
C ARG A 47 5.80 -2.37 -1.85
N VAL A 48 4.48 -2.38 -1.77
CA VAL A 48 3.76 -1.99 -0.57
C VAL A 48 3.09 -3.23 -0.01
N THR A 49 3.42 -3.57 1.23
CA THR A 49 2.86 -4.72 1.90
C THR A 49 1.87 -4.24 2.94
N VAL A 50 0.62 -4.66 2.81
CA VAL A 50 -0.45 -4.25 3.71
C VAL A 50 -0.81 -5.43 4.60
N HIS A 51 -0.69 -5.22 5.92
CA HIS A 51 -1.09 -6.22 6.92
C HIS A 51 -2.44 -5.80 7.49
N SER A 52 -3.37 -6.73 7.50
CA SER A 52 -4.71 -6.41 7.99
C SER A 52 -5.31 -7.60 8.72
N ALA A 53 -6.26 -7.34 9.61
CA ALA A 53 -6.96 -8.39 10.33
C ALA A 53 -7.97 -9.13 9.47
N ALA A 54 -8.40 -8.47 8.37
CA ALA A 54 -9.35 -9.05 7.42
C ALA A 54 -8.89 -8.69 6.01
N PRO A 55 -9.33 -9.42 4.99
CA PRO A 55 -8.93 -9.09 3.62
C PRO A 55 -9.29 -7.65 3.29
N VAL A 56 -8.32 -6.92 2.73
CA VAL A 56 -8.52 -5.53 2.37
C VAL A 56 -9.02 -5.45 0.94
N ASP A 57 -9.92 -4.50 0.68
CA ASP A 57 -10.50 -4.29 -0.63
C ASP A 57 -9.47 -3.57 -1.52
N VAL A 58 -9.15 -4.18 -2.67
CA VAL A 58 -8.20 -3.59 -3.62
C VAL A 58 -8.65 -2.20 -4.06
N GLU A 59 -9.96 -2.00 -4.20
CA GLU A 59 -10.47 -0.69 -4.62
C GLU A 59 -10.17 0.38 -3.57
N LEU A 60 -10.24 0.02 -2.29
CA LEU A 60 -9.89 0.97 -1.23
C LEU A 60 -8.42 1.29 -1.26
N VAL A 61 -7.58 0.28 -1.51
CA VAL A 61 -6.14 0.49 -1.61
C VAL A 61 -5.82 1.38 -2.80
N ARG A 62 -6.45 1.10 -3.93
CA ARG A 62 -6.23 1.92 -5.13
C ARG A 62 -6.62 3.36 -4.88
N ALA A 63 -7.77 3.57 -4.26
CA ALA A 63 -8.22 4.93 -3.97
C ALA A 63 -7.24 5.64 -3.04
N ALA A 64 -6.74 4.95 -2.01
CA ALA A 64 -5.80 5.54 -1.08
C ALA A 64 -4.49 5.93 -1.77
N VAL A 65 -4.00 5.05 -2.65
CA VAL A 65 -2.76 5.31 -3.38
C VAL A 65 -2.95 6.51 -4.30
N GLU A 66 -4.09 6.59 -4.97
CA GLU A 66 -4.38 7.70 -5.87
C GLU A 66 -4.55 9.01 -5.11
N GLU A 67 -5.15 8.94 -3.92
CA GLU A 67 -5.27 10.13 -3.07
C GLU A 67 -3.90 10.66 -2.68
N ALA A 68 -2.94 9.78 -2.49
CA ALA A 68 -1.58 10.19 -2.17
C ALA A 68 -0.84 10.73 -3.38
N GLY A 69 -1.40 10.60 -4.58
CA GLY A 69 -0.80 11.11 -5.79
C GLY A 69 -0.01 10.10 -6.60
N TYR A 70 -0.21 8.80 -6.34
CA TYR A 70 0.52 7.73 -7.00
C TYR A 70 -0.46 6.79 -7.68
N ALA A 71 0.05 5.72 -8.28
CA ALA A 71 -0.80 4.78 -9.00
C ALA A 71 -0.35 3.35 -8.72
N LEU A 72 -1.32 2.45 -8.64
CA LEU A 72 -1.00 1.03 -8.56
C LEU A 72 -0.46 0.57 -9.91
N ALA A 73 0.64 -0.18 -9.87
CA ALA A 73 1.27 -0.66 -11.08
C ALA A 73 0.58 -1.91 -11.62
N GLY A 74 -0.22 -2.57 -10.80
CA GLY A 74 -0.94 -3.76 -11.22
C GLY A 74 -1.71 -4.36 -10.08
N ASP A 75 -2.37 -5.48 -10.35
CA ASP A 75 -3.13 -6.18 -9.33
C ASP A 75 -2.20 -6.89 -8.37
N PRO A 76 -2.67 -7.13 -7.12
CA PRO A 76 -1.86 -7.90 -6.18
C PRO A 76 -1.60 -9.30 -6.70
N ALA A 77 -0.43 -9.80 -6.36
CA ALA A 77 -0.02 -11.14 -6.79
C ALA A 77 -0.81 -12.22 -6.04
#